data_7591581c96cae52897297d9bcb5e17d0
#
_entry.id   7591581c96cae52897297d9bcb5e17d0
#
_cell.length_a   1.000
_cell.length_b   1.000
_cell.length_c   1.000
_cell.angle_alpha   90.00
_cell.angle_beta   90.00
_cell.angle_gamma   90.00
#
_symmetry.space_group_name_H-M   'P 1'
#
loop_
_entity.id
_entity.type
_entity.pdbx_description
1 polymer ?
#
loop_
_entity_poly.entity_id
_entity_poly.type
_entity_poly.pdbx_seq_one_letter_code
_entity_poly.pdbx_strand_id
1 'polypeptide(L)'
;MNYFPNGDEEISLIKFIAKFQYLSVNDTKYFFSTQKYYRKRITSLVQKKYLRRTKSTLVLDELGIEYCKLFNFEYTPLNRNQKYFPRLLYISNLGAYFHNSKTTQFTPSFAMKDKEMFTITARKFIGVLDINGIEYLTYHISSEHTNKYILSVIYDIQKERKYKNIIVLIDDLNRINKQDFAFGNNQVLVIEDSEENREKLKYLNSVNWSRIIEKHYRNKAYIAEYNFCDYTDYKSKYISYFYFLDTEKINRIKYFLRENKNKNADIICTLKIKKEIQKELPTAHYIIVDLEDYIDKERIVYD
;
A
#
# COMPACT_ATOMS: atom_id res chain seq x y z
N MET A 1 30.41 14.44 -27.75
CA MET A 1 29.07 13.89 -28.09
C MET A 1 28.25 13.80 -26.83
N ASN A 2 27.26 14.67 -26.68
CA ASN A 2 26.32 14.58 -25.55
C ASN A 2 25.41 13.38 -25.79
N TYR A 3 25.69 12.31 -25.10
CA TYR A 3 24.84 11.12 -25.12
C TYR A 3 23.62 11.39 -24.23
N PHE A 4 22.47 11.49 -24.84
CA PHE A 4 21.20 11.55 -24.10
C PHE A 4 20.80 10.13 -23.67
N PRO A 5 20.07 9.97 -22.54
CA PRO A 5 19.49 8.70 -22.15
C PRO A 5 18.66 8.13 -23.31
N ASN A 6 18.87 6.84 -23.63
CA ASN A 6 18.23 6.19 -24.74
C ASN A 6 16.93 5.51 -24.30
N GLY A 7 15.81 6.18 -24.54
CA GLY A 7 14.49 5.61 -24.39
C GLY A 7 13.77 6.01 -23.10
N ASP A 8 12.46 5.88 -23.15
CA ASP A 8 11.51 6.34 -22.12
C ASP A 8 11.76 5.73 -20.74
N GLU A 9 12.23 4.47 -20.68
CA GLU A 9 12.50 3.76 -19.44
C GLU A 9 13.68 4.37 -18.66
N GLU A 10 14.77 4.76 -19.34
CA GLU A 10 15.91 5.43 -18.68
C GLU A 10 15.55 6.83 -18.23
N ILE A 11 14.78 7.56 -19.05
CA ILE A 11 14.27 8.89 -18.71
C ILE A 11 13.33 8.79 -17.51
N SER A 12 12.42 7.82 -17.51
CA SER A 12 11.50 7.55 -16.40
C SER A 12 12.25 7.25 -15.09
N LEU A 13 13.29 6.42 -15.16
CA LEU A 13 14.16 6.13 -14.00
C LEU A 13 14.86 7.40 -13.48
N ILE A 14 15.42 8.23 -14.37
CA ILE A 14 16.10 9.49 -14.00
C ILE A 14 15.10 10.45 -13.33
N LYS A 15 13.91 10.65 -13.93
CA LYS A 15 12.82 11.45 -13.37
C LYS A 15 12.42 10.96 -11.98
N PHE A 16 12.30 9.65 -11.83
CA PHE A 16 11.94 9.04 -10.56
C PHE A 16 12.99 9.34 -9.48
N ILE A 17 14.28 9.08 -9.76
CA ILE A 17 15.36 9.34 -8.79
C ILE A 17 15.48 10.86 -8.52
N ALA A 18 15.21 11.71 -9.52
CA ALA A 18 15.15 13.16 -9.32
C ALA A 18 14.16 13.57 -8.23
N LYS A 19 12.97 12.97 -8.27
CA LYS A 19 11.89 13.24 -7.32
C LYS A 19 12.12 12.56 -5.96
N PHE A 20 12.52 11.29 -5.96
CA PHE A 20 12.61 10.46 -4.76
C PHE A 20 13.98 10.46 -4.08
N GLN A 21 15.01 11.04 -4.70
CA GLN A 21 16.39 11.19 -4.23
C GLN A 21 17.24 9.91 -4.27
N TYR A 22 16.69 8.78 -3.88
CA TYR A 22 17.35 7.49 -3.77
C TYR A 22 16.57 6.41 -4.48
N LEU A 23 17.24 5.31 -4.89
CA LEU A 23 16.61 4.08 -5.31
C LEU A 23 17.53 2.89 -5.09
N SER A 24 17.02 1.78 -4.59
CA SER A 24 17.76 0.51 -4.55
C SER A 24 18.07 0.03 -5.98
N VAL A 25 19.28 -0.48 -6.20
CA VAL A 25 19.65 -1.09 -7.49
C VAL A 25 18.70 -2.22 -7.87
N ASN A 26 18.21 -2.99 -6.88
CA ASN A 26 17.31 -4.10 -7.15
C ASN A 26 15.93 -3.63 -7.61
N ASP A 27 15.46 -2.48 -7.12
CA ASP A 27 14.12 -1.96 -7.46
C ASP A 27 14.09 -1.19 -8.77
N THR A 28 15.26 -0.95 -9.40
CA THR A 28 15.31 -0.45 -10.77
C THR A 28 14.64 -1.38 -11.78
N LYS A 29 14.48 -2.67 -11.43
CA LYS A 29 13.76 -3.65 -12.26
C LYS A 29 12.35 -3.18 -12.65
N TYR A 30 11.69 -2.38 -11.80
CA TYR A 30 10.32 -1.90 -12.05
C TYR A 30 10.23 -0.85 -13.16
N PHE A 31 11.35 -0.30 -13.63
CA PHE A 31 11.41 0.68 -14.71
C PHE A 31 11.66 0.09 -16.09
N PHE A 32 12.00 -1.20 -16.16
CA PHE A 32 12.40 -1.84 -17.40
C PHE A 32 11.49 -3.01 -17.76
N SER A 33 10.94 -2.99 -18.95
CA SER A 33 10.11 -4.09 -19.49
C SER A 33 10.91 -5.40 -19.64
N THR A 34 12.19 -5.29 -19.95
CA THR A 34 13.10 -6.45 -20.16
C THR A 34 14.06 -6.58 -19.00
N GLN A 35 13.77 -7.51 -18.09
CA GLN A 35 14.61 -7.73 -16.90
C GLN A 35 16.04 -8.23 -17.23
N LYS A 36 16.24 -8.87 -18.38
CA LYS A 36 17.54 -9.45 -18.74
C LYS A 36 18.66 -8.41 -18.90
N TYR A 37 18.34 -7.18 -19.31
CA TYR A 37 19.33 -6.17 -19.67
C TYR A 37 19.33 -4.91 -18.78
N TYR A 38 18.42 -4.79 -17.83
CA TYR A 38 18.32 -3.58 -17.02
C TYR A 38 19.63 -3.25 -16.29
N ARG A 39 20.37 -4.27 -15.78
CA ARG A 39 21.66 -4.06 -15.10
C ARG A 39 22.71 -3.42 -16.00
N LYS A 40 22.77 -3.81 -17.29
CA LYS A 40 23.69 -3.19 -18.26
C LYS A 40 23.33 -1.73 -18.51
N ARG A 41 22.04 -1.43 -18.61
CA ARG A 41 21.54 -0.05 -18.80
C ARG A 41 21.89 0.82 -17.58
N ILE A 42 21.69 0.33 -16.36
CA ILE A 42 22.13 1.02 -15.13
C ILE A 42 23.63 1.26 -15.13
N THR A 43 24.44 0.25 -15.47
CA THR A 43 25.89 0.40 -15.57
C THR A 43 26.28 1.49 -16.58
N SER A 44 25.62 1.55 -17.73
CA SER A 44 25.81 2.59 -18.73
C SER A 44 25.48 3.98 -18.20
N LEU A 45 24.34 4.15 -17.49
CA LEU A 45 23.96 5.43 -16.89
C LEU A 45 24.95 5.90 -15.81
N VAL A 46 25.52 4.95 -15.04
CA VAL A 46 26.56 5.25 -14.05
C VAL A 46 27.86 5.66 -14.73
N GLN A 47 28.33 4.92 -15.74
CA GLN A 47 29.54 5.27 -16.49
C GLN A 47 29.45 6.63 -17.18
N LYS A 48 28.24 7.02 -17.61
CA LYS A 48 27.97 8.29 -18.26
C LYS A 48 27.65 9.43 -17.27
N LYS A 49 27.80 9.20 -15.96
CA LYS A 49 27.57 10.17 -14.88
C LYS A 49 26.14 10.74 -14.80
N TYR A 50 25.14 10.04 -15.32
CA TYR A 50 23.73 10.34 -15.06
C TYR A 50 23.32 9.89 -13.65
N LEU A 51 23.81 8.71 -13.27
CA LEU A 51 23.60 8.11 -11.97
C LEU A 51 24.93 7.85 -11.28
N ARG A 52 24.94 7.96 -9.95
CA ARG A 52 26.03 7.49 -9.11
C ARG A 52 25.55 6.34 -8.24
N ARG A 53 26.34 5.27 -8.24
CA ARG A 53 26.07 4.11 -7.39
C ARG A 53 26.89 4.20 -6.09
N THR A 54 26.21 4.05 -4.96
CA THR A 54 26.83 3.94 -3.63
C THR A 54 26.36 2.65 -3.00
N LYS A 55 27.22 1.62 -2.97
CA LYS A 55 26.87 0.24 -2.56
C LYS A 55 25.70 -0.30 -3.38
N SER A 56 24.54 -0.47 -2.74
CA SER A 56 23.29 -0.99 -3.35
C SER A 56 22.31 0.10 -3.77
N THR A 57 22.67 1.37 -3.67
CA THR A 57 21.77 2.50 -3.89
C THR A 57 22.24 3.37 -5.05
N LEU A 58 21.29 3.89 -5.82
CA LEU A 58 21.49 4.87 -6.89
C LEU A 58 21.00 6.24 -6.44
N VAL A 59 21.71 7.26 -6.89
CA VAL A 59 21.35 8.69 -6.78
C VAL A 59 21.65 9.38 -8.10
N LEU A 60 21.11 10.58 -8.34
CA LEU A 60 21.56 11.38 -9.48
C LEU A 60 23.02 11.79 -9.32
N ASP A 61 23.75 11.79 -10.43
CA ASP A 61 25.07 12.38 -10.56
C ASP A 61 24.99 13.71 -11.32
N GLU A 62 26.12 14.34 -11.57
CA GLU A 62 26.22 15.70 -12.14
C GLU A 62 25.40 15.86 -13.44
N LEU A 63 25.65 15.00 -14.43
CA LEU A 63 24.91 15.06 -15.69
C LEU A 63 23.42 14.72 -15.55
N GLY A 64 23.06 13.87 -14.59
CA GLY A 64 21.65 13.57 -14.28
C GLY A 64 20.93 14.80 -13.72
N ILE A 65 21.60 15.57 -12.84
CA ILE A 65 21.05 16.82 -12.29
C ILE A 65 20.92 17.87 -13.39
N GLU A 66 21.94 18.05 -14.23
CA GLU A 66 21.90 18.98 -15.37
C GLU A 66 20.79 18.61 -16.35
N TYR A 67 20.64 17.32 -16.65
CA TYR A 67 19.57 16.82 -17.51
C TYR A 67 18.19 17.16 -16.95
N CYS A 68 17.97 16.96 -15.65
CA CYS A 68 16.69 17.30 -15.01
C CYS A 68 16.41 18.81 -15.09
N LYS A 69 17.42 19.66 -14.89
CA LYS A 69 17.29 21.11 -15.00
C LYS A 69 16.97 21.54 -16.44
N LEU A 70 17.66 20.96 -17.43
CA LEU A 70 17.48 21.27 -18.84
C LEU A 70 16.04 20.98 -19.33
N PHE A 71 15.46 19.89 -18.83
CA PHE A 71 14.12 19.45 -19.24
C PHE A 71 13.02 19.82 -18.23
N ASN A 72 13.30 20.69 -17.25
CA ASN A 72 12.37 21.12 -16.21
C ASN A 72 11.68 19.96 -15.46
N PHE A 73 12.42 18.87 -15.18
CA PHE A 73 11.91 17.80 -14.37
C PHE A 73 11.90 18.18 -12.89
N GLU A 74 10.88 17.74 -12.17
CA GLU A 74 10.80 17.87 -10.71
C GLU A 74 12.07 17.26 -10.08
N TYR A 75 12.82 18.09 -9.34
CA TYR A 75 14.08 17.69 -8.71
C TYR A 75 14.08 18.05 -7.24
N THR A 76 14.24 17.04 -6.40
CA THR A 76 14.42 17.19 -4.95
C THR A 76 15.90 17.02 -4.61
N PRO A 77 16.56 18.01 -4.03
CA PRO A 77 17.97 17.89 -3.64
C PRO A 77 18.22 16.72 -2.69
N LEU A 78 19.35 16.06 -2.88
CA LEU A 78 19.73 14.89 -2.10
C LEU A 78 19.86 15.23 -0.61
N ASN A 79 19.05 14.59 0.23
CA ASN A 79 19.18 14.70 1.68
C ASN A 79 20.33 13.81 2.17
N ARG A 80 21.46 14.40 2.54
CA ARG A 80 22.68 13.68 2.98
C ARG A 80 22.64 13.27 4.45
N ASN A 81 21.58 13.58 5.19
CA ASN A 81 21.49 13.19 6.59
C ASN A 81 21.21 11.68 6.70
N GLN A 82 22.20 10.95 7.18
CA GLN A 82 22.16 9.50 7.32
C GLN A 82 21.01 9.00 8.20
N LYS A 83 20.56 9.80 9.16
CA LYS A 83 19.43 9.47 10.03
C LYS A 83 18.12 9.25 9.26
N TYR A 84 17.92 9.98 8.16
CA TYR A 84 16.70 9.87 7.35
C TYR A 84 16.85 8.92 6.17
N PHE A 85 18.07 8.47 5.87
CA PHE A 85 18.37 7.64 4.71
C PHE A 85 17.53 6.35 4.65
N PRO A 86 17.40 5.52 5.72
CA PRO A 86 16.61 4.29 5.65
C PRO A 86 15.13 4.57 5.29
N ARG A 87 14.56 5.60 5.89
CA ARG A 87 13.18 6.02 5.60
C ARG A 87 13.01 6.51 4.16
N LEU A 88 13.92 7.35 3.67
CA LEU A 88 13.86 7.88 2.31
C LEU A 88 14.05 6.78 1.28
N LEU A 89 14.96 5.84 1.54
CA LEU A 89 15.16 4.67 0.68
C LEU A 89 13.91 3.79 0.65
N TYR A 90 13.28 3.54 1.80
CA TYR A 90 12.03 2.79 1.87
C TYR A 90 10.91 3.47 1.06
N ILE A 91 10.71 4.78 1.26
CA ILE A 91 9.72 5.58 0.52
C ILE A 91 9.94 5.46 -0.99
N SER A 92 11.19 5.54 -1.42
CA SER A 92 11.56 5.42 -2.83
C SER A 92 11.29 4.02 -3.38
N ASN A 93 11.70 2.97 -2.66
CA ASN A 93 11.48 1.59 -3.08
C ASN A 93 9.98 1.26 -3.17
N LEU A 94 9.17 1.75 -2.24
CA LEU A 94 7.72 1.61 -2.31
C LEU A 94 7.14 2.36 -3.53
N GLY A 95 7.59 3.59 -3.77
CA GLY A 95 7.19 4.36 -4.94
C GLY A 95 7.57 3.68 -6.25
N ALA A 96 8.78 3.09 -6.33
CA ALA A 96 9.22 2.32 -7.49
C ALA A 96 8.35 1.10 -7.75
N TYR A 97 7.95 0.38 -6.68
CA TYR A 97 7.06 -0.78 -6.80
C TYR A 97 5.73 -0.43 -7.49
N PHE A 98 5.15 0.73 -7.16
CA PHE A 98 3.88 1.18 -7.73
C PHE A 98 4.03 2.04 -8.99
N HIS A 99 5.26 2.33 -9.44
CA HIS A 99 5.53 3.30 -10.51
C HIS A 99 4.75 3.01 -11.82
N ASN A 100 4.68 1.75 -12.22
CA ASN A 100 3.98 1.32 -13.44
C ASN A 100 2.58 0.75 -13.16
N SER A 101 2.06 0.92 -11.94
CA SER A 101 0.69 0.50 -11.66
C SER A 101 -0.30 1.47 -12.31
N LYS A 102 -1.30 0.92 -12.99
CA LYS A 102 -2.41 1.70 -13.55
C LYS A 102 -3.47 2.04 -12.50
N THR A 103 -3.51 1.27 -11.42
CA THR A 103 -4.54 1.34 -10.38
C THR A 103 -4.06 2.01 -9.11
N THR A 104 -2.75 2.16 -8.94
CA THR A 104 -2.17 2.63 -7.68
C THR A 104 -1.07 3.64 -7.95
N GLN A 105 -1.20 4.82 -7.34
CA GLN A 105 -0.19 5.87 -7.38
C GLN A 105 0.32 6.14 -5.99
N PHE A 106 1.62 6.37 -5.85
CA PHE A 106 2.24 6.70 -4.57
C PHE A 106 2.81 8.12 -4.57
N THR A 107 2.27 8.97 -3.69
CA THR A 107 2.77 10.31 -3.44
C THR A 107 3.57 10.34 -2.14
N PRO A 108 4.89 10.60 -2.18
CA PRO A 108 5.73 10.58 -0.99
C PRO A 108 5.44 11.73 -0.03
N SER A 109 5.64 11.50 1.26
CA SER A 109 5.31 12.48 2.32
C SER A 109 6.03 13.83 2.17
N PHE A 110 7.24 13.85 1.61
CA PHE A 110 7.98 15.11 1.42
C PHE A 110 7.38 15.96 0.28
N ALA A 111 6.85 15.35 -0.78
CA ALA A 111 6.16 16.08 -1.85
C ALA A 111 4.81 16.67 -1.41
N MET A 112 4.24 16.15 -0.33
CA MET A 112 2.97 16.63 0.20
C MET A 112 3.13 17.80 1.17
N LYS A 113 4.25 17.85 1.88
CA LYS A 113 4.55 18.93 2.85
C LYS A 113 4.65 20.30 2.20
N ASP A 114 5.10 20.34 0.96
CA ASP A 114 5.25 21.60 0.21
C ASP A 114 3.92 22.18 -0.30
N LYS A 115 2.83 21.42 -0.21
CA LYS A 115 1.50 21.83 -0.73
C LYS A 115 0.57 22.43 0.34
N GLU A 116 1.07 22.89 1.49
CA GLU A 116 0.28 23.45 2.61
C GLU A 116 -0.92 22.59 3.09
N MET A 117 -1.01 21.35 2.58
CA MET A 117 -2.19 20.49 2.79
C MET A 117 -2.19 19.74 4.12
N PHE A 118 -1.11 19.83 4.89
CA PHE A 118 -1.00 19.11 6.15
C PHE A 118 -0.98 20.06 7.34
N THR A 119 -2.03 19.98 8.13
CA THR A 119 -1.92 20.36 9.54
C THR A 119 -0.81 19.53 10.18
N ILE A 120 0.09 20.18 10.83
CA ILE A 120 1.41 19.80 11.38
C ILE A 120 1.44 18.50 12.23
N THR A 121 0.36 17.76 12.36
CA THR A 121 0.22 16.65 13.31
C THR A 121 0.70 15.30 12.80
N ALA A 122 0.51 14.97 11.53
CA ALA A 122 0.93 13.68 10.99
C ALA A 122 2.41 13.70 10.59
N ARG A 123 3.31 13.37 11.52
CA ARG A 123 4.77 13.44 11.29
C ARG A 123 5.41 12.14 10.82
N LYS A 124 4.71 11.02 10.98
CA LYS A 124 5.28 9.67 10.80
C LYS A 124 4.86 8.98 9.50
N PHE A 125 3.83 9.48 8.82
CA PHE A 125 3.41 8.90 7.54
C PHE A 125 4.51 8.97 6.48
N ILE A 126 4.54 7.98 5.60
CA ILE A 126 5.54 7.87 4.53
C ILE A 126 5.04 8.45 3.20
N GLY A 127 3.73 8.54 3.02
CA GLY A 127 3.09 9.07 1.81
C GLY A 127 1.61 8.76 1.77
N VAL A 128 1.02 8.95 0.62
CA VAL A 128 -0.35 8.56 0.31
C VAL A 128 -0.34 7.59 -0.86
N LEU A 129 -1.03 6.46 -0.71
CA LEU A 129 -1.38 5.56 -1.78
C LEU A 129 -2.78 5.93 -2.27
N ASP A 130 -2.88 6.32 -3.52
CA ASP A 130 -4.15 6.39 -4.24
C ASP A 130 -4.38 5.04 -4.91
N ILE A 131 -5.45 4.35 -4.55
CA ILE A 131 -5.82 3.05 -5.11
C ILE A 131 -7.19 3.18 -5.75
N ASN A 132 -7.24 3.28 -7.07
CA ASN A 132 -8.46 3.51 -7.85
C ASN A 132 -9.27 4.73 -7.37
N GLY A 133 -8.61 5.87 -7.15
CA GLY A 133 -9.24 7.11 -6.72
C GLY A 133 -9.59 7.18 -5.23
N ILE A 134 -9.21 6.18 -4.44
CA ILE A 134 -9.36 6.21 -2.98
C ILE A 134 -7.99 6.40 -2.34
N GLU A 135 -7.84 7.51 -1.62
CA GLU A 135 -6.60 7.88 -0.94
C GLU A 135 -6.45 7.18 0.42
N TYR A 136 -5.27 6.58 0.62
CA TYR A 136 -4.87 5.93 1.87
C TYR A 136 -3.62 6.59 2.44
N LEU A 137 -3.72 7.24 3.59
CA LEU A 137 -2.54 7.71 4.31
C LEU A 137 -1.71 6.51 4.77
N THR A 138 -0.43 6.47 4.38
CA THR A 138 0.39 5.27 4.54
C THR A 138 1.49 5.49 5.57
N TYR A 139 1.60 4.54 6.49
CA TYR A 139 2.66 4.45 7.49
C TYR A 139 3.52 3.21 7.27
N HIS A 140 4.75 3.24 7.76
CA HIS A 140 5.64 2.07 7.78
C HIS A 140 6.25 1.89 9.17
N ILE A 141 6.20 0.65 9.66
CA ILE A 141 6.84 0.23 10.91
C ILE A 141 7.84 -0.87 10.57
N SER A 142 9.13 -0.51 10.56
CA SER A 142 10.18 -1.48 10.32
C SER A 142 10.49 -2.32 11.56
N SER A 143 11.14 -3.46 11.34
CA SER A 143 11.63 -4.34 12.41
C SER A 143 12.62 -3.64 13.37
N GLU A 144 13.30 -2.57 12.94
CA GLU A 144 14.25 -1.79 13.72
C GLU A 144 13.58 -0.71 14.58
N HIS A 145 12.31 -0.37 14.34
CA HIS A 145 11.63 0.67 15.09
C HIS A 145 11.37 0.27 16.54
N THR A 146 11.59 1.20 17.47
CA THR A 146 11.34 0.98 18.91
C THR A 146 9.85 1.01 19.22
N ASN A 147 9.43 0.44 20.36
CA ASN A 147 8.05 0.53 20.84
C ASN A 147 7.58 1.98 21.00
N LYS A 148 8.47 2.89 21.40
CA LYS A 148 8.16 4.33 21.46
C LYS A 148 7.79 4.90 20.10
N TYR A 149 8.45 4.46 19.02
CA TYR A 149 8.09 4.85 17.67
C TYR A 149 6.73 4.30 17.27
N ILE A 150 6.45 3.02 17.56
CA ILE A 150 5.16 2.38 17.29
C ILE A 150 4.03 3.15 17.96
N LEU A 151 4.17 3.43 19.26
CA LEU A 151 3.19 4.24 20.01
C LEU A 151 3.00 5.64 19.40
N SER A 152 4.06 6.25 18.88
CA SER A 152 3.95 7.56 18.21
C SER A 152 3.21 7.49 16.88
N VAL A 153 3.29 6.38 16.15
CA VAL A 153 2.49 6.13 14.93
C VAL A 153 1.03 5.95 15.29
N ILE A 154 0.73 5.14 16.31
CA ILE A 154 -0.64 4.94 16.81
C ILE A 154 -1.27 6.29 17.20
N TYR A 155 -0.54 7.11 17.93
CA TYR A 155 -1.00 8.45 18.34
C TYR A 155 -1.24 9.39 17.14
N ASP A 156 -0.36 9.36 16.12
CA ASP A 156 -0.54 10.13 14.89
C ASP A 156 -1.84 9.70 14.18
N ILE A 157 -2.09 8.39 14.08
CA ILE A 157 -3.30 7.83 13.46
C ILE A 157 -4.57 8.24 14.23
N GLN A 158 -4.54 8.18 15.56
CA GLN A 158 -5.69 8.57 16.40
C GLN A 158 -6.06 10.04 16.24
N LYS A 159 -5.09 10.90 15.94
CA LYS A 159 -5.29 12.34 15.71
C LYS A 159 -5.64 12.72 14.28
N GLU A 160 -5.46 11.79 13.34
CA GLU A 160 -5.73 12.06 11.92
C GLU A 160 -7.23 12.29 11.70
N ARG A 161 -7.57 13.39 10.99
CA ARG A 161 -8.95 13.79 10.73
C ARG A 161 -9.27 13.95 9.25
N LYS A 162 -8.24 14.14 8.43
CA LYS A 162 -8.39 14.39 7.00
C LYS A 162 -8.55 13.08 6.23
N TYR A 163 -7.67 12.10 6.53
CA TYR A 163 -7.68 10.80 5.86
C TYR A 163 -8.46 9.79 6.69
N LYS A 164 -9.58 9.33 6.14
CA LYS A 164 -10.39 8.28 6.77
C LYS A 164 -9.79 6.89 6.56
N ASN A 165 -9.10 6.69 5.44
CA ASN A 165 -8.49 5.41 5.09
C ASN A 165 -6.99 5.47 5.37
N ILE A 166 -6.49 4.50 6.12
CA ILE A 166 -5.09 4.44 6.55
C ILE A 166 -4.55 3.04 6.28
N ILE A 167 -3.35 2.96 5.73
CA ILE A 167 -2.60 1.70 5.59
C ILE A 167 -1.36 1.78 6.48
N VAL A 168 -1.14 0.74 7.29
CA VAL A 168 0.07 0.55 8.08
C VAL A 168 0.80 -0.70 7.55
N LEU A 169 1.93 -0.49 6.89
CA LEU A 169 2.82 -1.54 6.42
C LEU A 169 3.81 -1.90 7.53
N ILE A 170 3.93 -3.17 7.87
CA ILE A 170 4.74 -3.63 9.00
C ILE A 170 5.63 -4.80 8.58
N ASP A 171 6.93 -4.72 8.87
CA ASP A 171 7.86 -5.80 8.55
C ASP A 171 7.58 -7.09 9.35
N ASP A 172 7.10 -6.96 10.59
CA ASP A 172 6.78 -8.08 11.49
C ASP A 172 5.52 -7.80 12.30
N LEU A 173 4.43 -8.46 11.95
CA LEU A 173 3.12 -8.32 12.60
C LEU A 173 3.10 -8.79 14.06
N ASN A 174 4.03 -9.68 14.48
CA ASN A 174 4.07 -10.18 15.86
C ASN A 174 4.51 -9.10 16.86
N ARG A 175 5.09 -8.00 16.38
CA ARG A 175 5.58 -6.90 17.23
C ARG A 175 4.50 -5.94 17.67
N ILE A 176 3.29 -6.07 17.17
CA ILE A 176 2.19 -5.14 17.44
C ILE A 176 0.94 -5.89 17.85
N ASN A 177 0.16 -5.24 18.69
CA ASN A 177 -1.24 -5.61 18.85
C ASN A 177 -2.06 -4.80 17.83
N LYS A 178 -2.65 -5.46 16.84
CA LYS A 178 -3.46 -4.77 15.79
C LYS A 178 -4.63 -3.98 16.38
N GLN A 179 -5.13 -4.37 17.56
CA GLN A 179 -6.21 -3.66 18.26
C GLN A 179 -5.79 -2.24 18.66
N ASP A 180 -4.49 -1.98 18.84
CA ASP A 180 -4.00 -0.66 19.22
C ASP A 180 -4.19 0.38 18.10
N PHE A 181 -4.48 -0.06 16.86
CA PHE A 181 -4.79 0.79 15.72
C PHE A 181 -6.28 1.00 15.48
N ALA A 182 -7.14 0.31 16.24
CA ALA A 182 -8.59 0.27 16.06
C ALA A 182 -9.30 1.41 16.81
N PHE A 183 -8.90 2.67 16.59
CA PHE A 183 -9.51 3.80 17.31
C PHE A 183 -10.11 4.85 16.37
N GLY A 184 -11.28 5.35 16.76
CA GLY A 184 -11.94 6.47 16.11
C GLY A 184 -12.74 6.07 14.86
N ASN A 185 -12.94 7.04 13.98
CA ASN A 185 -13.72 6.90 12.74
C ASN A 185 -12.87 6.48 11.53
N ASN A 186 -11.57 6.20 11.74
CA ASN A 186 -10.65 5.86 10.67
C ASN A 186 -10.70 4.37 10.37
N GLN A 187 -10.69 4.01 9.09
CA GLN A 187 -10.52 2.64 8.63
C GLN A 187 -9.01 2.36 8.51
N VAL A 188 -8.46 1.58 9.42
CA VAL A 188 -7.03 1.28 9.46
C VAL A 188 -6.78 -0.16 9.01
N LEU A 189 -6.12 -0.31 7.86
CA LEU A 189 -5.66 -1.59 7.35
C LEU A 189 -4.21 -1.82 7.80
N VAL A 190 -3.99 -2.79 8.66
CA VAL A 190 -2.66 -3.17 9.16
C VAL A 190 -2.25 -4.47 8.50
N ILE A 191 -1.20 -4.42 7.66
CA ILE A 191 -0.74 -5.58 6.88
C ILE A 191 0.78 -5.73 6.97
N GLU A 192 1.23 -6.98 6.82
CA GLU A 192 2.65 -7.27 6.66
C GLU A 192 3.17 -6.69 5.35
N ASP A 193 4.34 -6.06 5.41
CA ASP A 193 5.00 -5.49 4.24
C ASP A 193 5.73 -6.58 3.45
N SER A 194 5.00 -7.25 2.60
CA SER A 194 5.49 -8.29 1.70
C SER A 194 5.16 -7.98 0.24
N GLU A 195 5.91 -8.54 -0.70
CA GLU A 195 5.65 -8.37 -2.14
C GLU A 195 4.22 -8.86 -2.50
N GLU A 196 3.77 -9.96 -1.90
CA GLU A 196 2.42 -10.49 -2.07
C GLU A 196 1.35 -9.48 -1.63
N ASN A 197 1.53 -8.86 -0.45
CA ASN A 197 0.55 -7.90 0.06
C ASN A 197 0.59 -6.58 -0.72
N ARG A 198 1.76 -6.14 -1.18
CA ARG A 198 1.88 -4.97 -2.07
C ARG A 198 1.18 -5.23 -3.41
N GLU A 199 1.28 -6.45 -3.95
CA GLU A 199 0.54 -6.81 -5.18
C GLU A 199 -0.97 -6.77 -4.94
N LYS A 200 -1.45 -7.33 -3.84
CA LYS A 200 -2.87 -7.25 -3.46
C LYS A 200 -3.36 -5.82 -3.29
N LEU A 201 -2.53 -4.91 -2.77
CA LEU A 201 -2.92 -3.50 -2.62
C LEU A 201 -3.31 -2.86 -3.95
N LYS A 202 -2.69 -3.23 -5.07
CA LYS A 202 -3.04 -2.70 -6.39
C LYS A 202 -4.51 -2.96 -6.76
N TYR A 203 -5.10 -4.00 -6.19
CA TYR A 203 -6.46 -4.45 -6.51
C TYR A 203 -7.44 -4.29 -5.34
N LEU A 204 -7.04 -3.62 -4.24
CA LEU A 204 -7.85 -3.51 -3.02
C LEU A 204 -9.28 -3.02 -3.30
N ASN A 205 -9.43 -2.04 -4.20
CA ASN A 205 -10.71 -1.44 -4.54
C ASN A 205 -11.28 -1.93 -5.90
N SER A 206 -10.68 -2.98 -6.48
CA SER A 206 -11.08 -3.50 -7.81
C SER A 206 -11.89 -4.78 -7.73
N VAL A 207 -12.03 -5.37 -6.54
CA VAL A 207 -12.82 -6.60 -6.36
C VAL A 207 -14.31 -6.27 -6.45
N ASN A 208 -15.01 -6.91 -7.35
CA ASN A 208 -16.45 -6.78 -7.52
C ASN A 208 -17.20 -7.65 -6.50
N TRP A 209 -17.29 -7.15 -5.27
CA TRP A 209 -17.99 -7.84 -4.18
C TRP A 209 -19.47 -8.06 -4.47
N SER A 210 -20.13 -7.13 -5.17
CA SER A 210 -21.53 -7.27 -5.56
C SER A 210 -21.75 -8.51 -6.43
N ARG A 211 -20.85 -8.79 -7.39
CA ARG A 211 -20.92 -9.98 -8.24
C ARG A 211 -20.74 -11.28 -7.43
N ILE A 212 -19.86 -11.26 -6.41
CA ILE A 212 -19.70 -12.41 -5.51
C ILE A 212 -20.99 -12.63 -4.71
N ILE A 213 -21.55 -11.55 -4.15
CA ILE A 213 -22.79 -11.58 -3.37
C ILE A 213 -23.95 -12.07 -4.24
N GLU A 214 -24.11 -11.55 -5.45
CA GLU A 214 -25.15 -11.99 -6.39
C GLU A 214 -25.07 -13.49 -6.69
N LYS A 215 -23.86 -13.98 -6.98
CA LYS A 215 -23.63 -15.41 -7.26
C LYS A 215 -24.04 -16.33 -6.10
N HIS A 216 -23.73 -15.95 -4.86
CA HIS A 216 -23.95 -16.79 -3.69
C HIS A 216 -25.31 -16.57 -3.02
N TYR A 217 -25.88 -15.37 -3.12
CA TYR A 217 -27.12 -14.99 -2.42
C TYR A 217 -28.28 -14.63 -3.35
N ARG A 218 -28.09 -14.62 -4.69
CA ARG A 218 -29.15 -14.42 -5.69
C ARG A 218 -30.00 -13.17 -5.41
N ASN A 219 -29.39 -12.01 -5.23
CA ASN A 219 -30.05 -10.73 -4.91
C ASN A 219 -30.88 -10.72 -3.60
N LYS A 220 -30.56 -11.63 -2.67
CA LYS A 220 -31.20 -11.70 -1.34
C LYS A 220 -30.37 -11.07 -0.23
N ALA A 221 -29.27 -10.45 -0.57
CA ALA A 221 -28.41 -9.73 0.37
C ALA A 221 -28.38 -8.24 0.03
N TYR A 222 -28.34 -7.39 1.05
CA TYR A 222 -28.25 -5.94 0.94
C TYR A 222 -27.17 -5.40 1.87
N ILE A 223 -26.68 -4.20 1.57
CA ILE A 223 -25.63 -3.55 2.35
C ILE A 223 -26.09 -3.44 3.80
N ALA A 224 -25.23 -3.85 4.72
CA ALA A 224 -25.52 -3.84 6.14
C ALA A 224 -25.26 -2.44 6.74
N GLU A 225 -26.06 -2.07 7.72
CA GLU A 225 -25.81 -0.87 8.52
C GLU A 225 -24.85 -1.11 9.70
N TYR A 226 -24.34 -2.33 9.84
CA TYR A 226 -23.48 -2.73 10.95
C TYR A 226 -21.99 -2.64 10.57
N ASN A 227 -21.18 -2.13 11.46
CA ASN A 227 -19.74 -1.96 11.24
C ASN A 227 -18.90 -3.25 11.30
N PHE A 228 -19.51 -4.40 11.58
CA PHE A 228 -18.84 -5.70 11.63
C PHE A 228 -19.19 -6.61 10.44
N CYS A 229 -20.22 -6.28 9.66
CA CYS A 229 -20.56 -7.02 8.45
C CYS A 229 -20.80 -6.06 7.27
N ASP A 230 -20.61 -6.57 6.06
CA ASP A 230 -20.74 -5.77 4.84
C ASP A 230 -22.13 -5.88 4.22
N TYR A 231 -22.75 -7.06 4.39
CA TYR A 231 -24.09 -7.35 3.90
C TYR A 231 -24.91 -8.14 4.92
N THR A 232 -26.23 -8.07 4.80
CA THR A 232 -27.19 -8.94 5.51
C THR A 232 -28.15 -9.57 4.51
N ASP A 233 -28.64 -10.78 4.82
CA ASP A 233 -29.73 -11.39 4.07
C ASP A 233 -31.09 -11.25 4.79
N TYR A 234 -32.20 -11.62 4.12
CA TYR A 234 -33.55 -11.59 4.68
C TYR A 234 -33.74 -12.50 5.92
N LYS A 235 -32.83 -13.43 6.15
CA LYS A 235 -32.85 -14.34 7.29
C LYS A 235 -31.97 -13.83 8.45
N SER A 236 -31.58 -12.56 8.43
CA SER A 236 -30.67 -11.95 9.40
C SER A 236 -29.33 -12.68 9.50
N LYS A 237 -28.84 -13.21 8.37
CA LYS A 237 -27.49 -13.72 8.23
C LYS A 237 -26.55 -12.54 8.01
N TYR A 238 -25.44 -12.53 8.70
CA TYR A 238 -24.43 -11.47 8.60
C TYR A 238 -23.32 -11.95 7.68
N ILE A 239 -23.02 -11.17 6.63
CA ILE A 239 -22.09 -11.53 5.58
C ILE A 239 -20.91 -10.55 5.64
N SER A 240 -19.71 -11.06 5.83
CA SER A 240 -18.48 -10.27 5.88
C SER A 240 -17.48 -10.80 4.87
N TYR A 241 -16.85 -9.89 4.13
CA TYR A 241 -15.78 -10.27 3.22
C TYR A 241 -14.42 -9.81 3.74
N PHE A 242 -13.39 -10.59 3.42
CA PHE A 242 -12.02 -10.32 3.80
C PHE A 242 -11.09 -10.40 2.59
N TYR A 243 -10.57 -9.25 2.18
CA TYR A 243 -9.51 -9.16 1.20
C TYR A 243 -8.12 -9.31 1.84
N PHE A 244 -7.97 -8.72 3.01
CA PHE A 244 -6.85 -8.89 3.93
C PHE A 244 -7.32 -9.43 5.27
N LEU A 245 -6.37 -9.89 6.09
CA LEU A 245 -6.65 -10.30 7.46
C LEU A 245 -6.90 -9.03 8.32
N ASP A 246 -8.16 -8.75 8.55
CA ASP A 246 -8.61 -7.65 9.41
C ASP A 246 -8.97 -8.18 10.80
N THR A 247 -8.03 -8.07 11.74
CA THR A 247 -8.19 -8.57 13.11
C THR A 247 -9.27 -7.81 13.87
N GLU A 248 -9.46 -6.52 13.59
CA GLU A 248 -10.51 -5.74 14.25
C GLU A 248 -11.89 -6.22 13.84
N LYS A 249 -12.12 -6.39 12.54
CA LYS A 249 -13.37 -6.94 12.00
C LYS A 249 -13.65 -8.33 12.54
N ILE A 250 -12.61 -9.20 12.63
CA ILE A 250 -12.71 -10.52 13.24
C ILE A 250 -13.17 -10.43 14.69
N ASN A 251 -12.58 -9.56 15.50
CA ASN A 251 -12.95 -9.39 16.91
C ASN A 251 -14.38 -8.86 17.07
N ARG A 252 -14.83 -7.94 16.23
CA ARG A 252 -16.22 -7.45 16.23
C ARG A 252 -17.21 -8.56 15.91
N ILE A 253 -16.91 -9.39 14.89
CA ILE A 253 -17.74 -10.56 14.54
C ILE A 253 -17.75 -11.57 15.70
N LYS A 254 -16.61 -11.87 16.30
CA LYS A 254 -16.46 -12.78 17.44
C LYS A 254 -17.29 -12.32 18.62
N TYR A 255 -17.20 -11.04 18.98
CA TYR A 255 -17.99 -10.45 20.05
C TYR A 255 -19.48 -10.55 19.75
N PHE A 256 -19.90 -10.18 18.53
CA PHE A 256 -21.28 -10.25 18.11
C PHE A 256 -21.84 -11.68 18.19
N LEU A 257 -21.12 -12.68 17.68
CA LEU A 257 -21.56 -14.09 17.74
C LEU A 257 -21.63 -14.64 19.17
N ARG A 258 -20.77 -14.16 20.05
CA ARG A 258 -20.80 -14.54 21.48
C ARG A 258 -22.06 -14.03 22.18
N GLU A 259 -22.42 -12.77 21.92
CA GLU A 259 -23.61 -12.15 22.52
C GLU A 259 -24.91 -12.63 21.87
N ASN A 260 -24.86 -13.15 20.64
CA ASN A 260 -26.00 -13.56 19.84
C ASN A 260 -25.91 -15.02 19.39
N LYS A 261 -26.00 -15.95 20.32
CA LYS A 261 -25.77 -17.42 20.10
C LYS A 261 -26.61 -18.04 18.98
N ASN A 262 -27.74 -17.46 18.63
CA ASN A 262 -28.65 -17.96 17.57
C ASN A 262 -28.39 -17.29 16.20
N LYS A 263 -27.38 -16.46 16.07
CA LYS A 263 -27.02 -15.76 14.84
C LYS A 263 -25.85 -16.46 14.15
N ASN A 264 -25.83 -16.37 12.82
CA ASN A 264 -24.78 -16.95 11.99
C ASN A 264 -24.07 -15.87 11.19
N ALA A 265 -22.77 -16.04 10.98
CA ALA A 265 -21.98 -15.22 10.09
C ALA A 265 -21.45 -16.06 8.92
N ASP A 266 -21.61 -15.53 7.71
CA ASP A 266 -20.95 -16.04 6.52
C ASP A 266 -19.70 -15.20 6.26
N ILE A 267 -18.57 -15.86 6.05
CA ILE A 267 -17.28 -15.23 5.78
C ILE A 267 -16.86 -15.54 4.35
N ILE A 268 -16.78 -14.50 3.53
CA ILE A 268 -16.29 -14.61 2.15
C ILE A 268 -14.80 -14.27 2.15
N CYS A 269 -13.95 -15.21 1.78
CA CYS A 269 -12.50 -15.01 1.80
C CYS A 269 -11.75 -16.00 0.90
N THR A 270 -10.45 -15.80 0.73
CA THR A 270 -9.58 -16.80 0.11
C THR A 270 -9.28 -17.96 1.05
N LEU A 271 -8.84 -19.08 0.50
CA LEU A 271 -8.47 -20.26 1.30
C LEU A 271 -7.34 -19.93 2.33
N LYS A 272 -6.41 -19.06 1.96
CA LYS A 272 -5.32 -18.62 2.86
C LYS A 272 -5.89 -17.89 4.07
N ILE A 273 -6.75 -16.92 3.86
CA ILE A 273 -7.38 -16.14 4.93
C ILE A 273 -8.26 -17.03 5.81
N LYS A 274 -9.02 -17.98 5.23
CA LYS A 274 -9.83 -18.94 5.99
C LYS A 274 -8.99 -19.66 7.05
N LYS A 275 -7.83 -20.20 6.67
CA LYS A 275 -6.96 -20.97 7.60
C LYS A 275 -6.57 -20.18 8.85
N GLU A 276 -6.48 -18.87 8.74
CA GLU A 276 -6.14 -17.98 9.84
C GLU A 276 -7.38 -17.59 10.66
N ILE A 277 -8.47 -17.20 9.97
CA ILE A 277 -9.72 -16.75 10.63
C ILE A 277 -10.45 -17.89 11.33
N GLN A 278 -10.42 -19.11 10.78
CA GLN A 278 -11.16 -20.26 11.30
C GLN A 278 -10.81 -20.61 12.76
N LYS A 279 -9.61 -20.29 13.22
CA LYS A 279 -9.21 -20.47 14.61
C LYS A 279 -9.95 -19.53 15.56
N GLU A 280 -10.26 -18.32 15.10
CA GLU A 280 -10.93 -17.29 15.87
C GLU A 280 -12.45 -17.34 15.76
N LEU A 281 -12.97 -17.79 14.61
CA LEU A 281 -14.40 -17.89 14.29
C LEU A 281 -14.77 -19.30 13.85
N PRO A 282 -14.63 -20.32 14.73
CA PRO A 282 -14.83 -21.73 14.34
C PRO A 282 -16.27 -22.07 13.93
N THR A 283 -17.26 -21.30 14.38
CA THR A 283 -18.68 -21.50 14.10
C THR A 283 -19.19 -20.75 12.85
N ALA A 284 -18.36 -19.91 12.25
CA ALA A 284 -18.74 -19.19 11.03
C ALA A 284 -18.78 -20.14 9.82
N HIS A 285 -19.69 -19.85 8.90
CA HIS A 285 -19.73 -20.53 7.60
C HIS A 285 -18.79 -19.80 6.62
N TYR A 286 -17.96 -20.54 5.88
CA TYR A 286 -16.95 -19.99 5.00
C TYR A 286 -17.29 -20.23 3.53
N ILE A 287 -17.35 -19.15 2.77
CA ILE A 287 -17.48 -19.15 1.31
C ILE A 287 -16.09 -18.82 0.74
N ILE A 288 -15.47 -19.82 0.14
CA ILE A 288 -14.13 -19.68 -0.43
C ILE A 288 -14.25 -19.21 -1.87
N VAL A 289 -13.58 -18.12 -2.18
CA VAL A 289 -13.54 -17.51 -3.51
C VAL A 289 -12.09 -17.30 -3.96
N ASP A 290 -11.88 -17.46 -5.26
CA ASP A 290 -10.69 -16.93 -5.90
C ASP A 290 -10.99 -15.47 -6.28
N LEU A 291 -10.33 -14.52 -5.62
CA LEU A 291 -10.61 -13.10 -5.82
C LEU A 291 -10.16 -12.61 -7.18
N GLU A 292 -9.21 -13.28 -7.84
CA GLU A 292 -8.74 -12.91 -9.18
C GLU A 292 -9.85 -13.01 -10.22
N ASP A 293 -10.79 -13.95 -10.06
CA ASP A 293 -11.97 -14.10 -10.92
C ASP A 293 -12.96 -12.94 -10.85
N TYR A 294 -12.84 -12.12 -9.79
CA TYR A 294 -13.77 -11.03 -9.49
C TYR A 294 -13.12 -9.65 -9.52
N ILE A 295 -11.86 -9.56 -9.94
CA ILE A 295 -11.22 -8.28 -10.19
C ILE A 295 -11.83 -7.67 -11.45
N ASP A 296 -12.39 -6.48 -11.32
CA ASP A 296 -12.97 -5.72 -12.42
C ASP A 296 -11.83 -5.09 -13.25
N LYS A 297 -11.36 -5.87 -14.24
CA LYS A 297 -10.24 -5.46 -15.11
C LYS A 297 -10.62 -4.28 -16.03
N GLU A 298 -11.90 -4.04 -16.26
CA GLU A 298 -12.38 -2.93 -17.09
C GLU A 298 -12.31 -1.59 -16.34
N ARG A 299 -12.45 -1.59 -15.02
CA ARG A 299 -12.20 -0.39 -14.19
C ARG A 299 -10.73 0.07 -14.18
N ILE A 300 -9.83 -0.77 -14.65
CA ILE A 300 -8.37 -0.50 -14.67
C ILE A 300 -7.96 0.36 -15.88
N VAL A 301 -8.85 0.58 -16.85
CA VAL A 301 -8.46 1.08 -18.19
C VAL A 301 -8.83 2.55 -18.44
N TYR A 302 -9.65 3.18 -17.61
CA TYR A 302 -10.10 4.55 -17.89
C TYR A 302 -9.96 5.46 -16.68
N ASP A 303 -8.86 6.21 -16.64
CA ASP A 303 -8.82 7.68 -16.50
C ASP A 303 -7.44 8.19 -16.92
#